data_816266cfd431480fd779e2e7242a4f62
#
_entry.id   816266cfd431480fd779e2e7242a4f62
#
_cell.length_a   1.000
_cell.length_b   1.000
_cell.length_c   1.000
_cell.angle_alpha   90.00
_cell.angle_beta   90.00
_cell.angle_gamma   90.00
#
_symmetry.space_group_name_H-M   'P 1'
#
loop_
_entity.id
_entity.type
_entity.pdbx_description
1 polymer ?
#
loop_
_entity_poly.entity_id
_entity_poly.type
_entity_poly.pdbx_seq_one_letter_code
_entity_poly.pdbx_strand_id
1 'polypeptide(L)'
;MTIGAHTLSHPVLSLCSEEEARREVQQSKSEIERALERQVWAFAYPFGNASAMGEREVRLAREAGFACAFLNVEHWHAGPANSFALPRIHVTANTTLPEFAAHLSGLHTRLQRAVG
;
A
#
# COMPACT_ATOMS: atom_id res chain seq x y z
N MET A 1 3.26 -15.68 -10.38
CA MET A 1 2.60 -14.88 -9.30
C MET A 1 3.66 -14.05 -8.59
N THR A 2 3.35 -12.80 -8.29
CA THR A 2 4.23 -11.92 -7.53
C THR A 2 3.85 -11.95 -6.05
N ILE A 3 4.83 -12.15 -5.17
CA ILE A 3 4.63 -12.11 -3.72
C ILE A 3 5.18 -10.79 -3.20
N GLY A 4 4.39 -10.09 -2.41
CA GLY A 4 4.79 -8.87 -1.72
C GLY A 4 4.77 -9.03 -0.21
N ALA A 5 5.29 -8.04 0.50
CA ALA A 5 5.29 -8.01 1.97
C ALA A 5 4.17 -7.12 2.51
N HIS A 6 3.72 -7.40 3.74
CA HIS A 6 2.60 -6.72 4.37
C HIS A 6 2.76 -6.63 5.89
N THR A 7 3.98 -6.36 6.35
CA THR A 7 4.42 -6.36 7.75
C THR A 7 4.44 -7.74 8.40
N LEU A 8 4.93 -7.82 9.62
CA LEU A 8 4.98 -9.08 10.41
C LEU A 8 3.64 -9.40 11.06
N SER A 9 3.01 -8.41 11.71
CA SER A 9 1.85 -8.62 12.57
C SER A 9 0.63 -7.79 12.20
N HIS A 10 0.66 -7.10 11.07
CA HIS A 10 -0.44 -6.28 10.56
C HIS A 10 -0.84 -5.13 11.51
N PRO A 11 0.11 -4.32 12.03
CA PRO A 11 -0.22 -3.21 12.90
C PRO A 11 -0.70 -1.98 12.12
N VAL A 12 -1.28 -1.03 12.83
CA VAL A 12 -1.43 0.33 12.30
C VAL A 12 -0.06 1.00 12.43
N LEU A 13 0.71 1.07 11.35
CA LEU A 13 2.11 1.53 11.39
C LEU A 13 2.26 2.94 11.97
N SER A 14 1.32 3.84 11.69
CA SER A 14 1.37 5.20 12.20
C SER A 14 1.29 5.27 13.75
N LEU A 15 0.76 4.25 14.40
CA LEU A 15 0.68 4.15 15.84
C LEU A 15 1.88 3.45 16.48
N CYS A 16 2.75 2.86 15.68
CA CYS A 16 3.99 2.24 16.15
C CYS A 16 5.08 3.30 16.35
N SER A 17 6.02 3.03 17.24
CA SER A 17 7.27 3.80 17.29
C SER A 17 8.01 3.64 15.96
N GLU A 18 8.94 4.53 15.65
CA GLU A 18 9.72 4.42 14.40
C GLU A 18 10.50 3.11 14.35
N GLU A 19 11.06 2.68 15.49
CA GLU A 19 11.82 1.44 15.57
C GLU A 19 10.92 0.21 15.33
N GLU A 20 9.74 0.20 15.93
CA GLU A 20 8.77 -0.89 15.73
C GLU A 20 8.28 -0.93 14.28
N ALA A 21 7.95 0.22 13.72
CA ALA A 21 7.51 0.31 12.33
C ALA A 21 8.60 -0.16 11.37
N ARG A 22 9.85 0.24 11.61
CA ARG A 22 11.00 -0.21 10.80
C ARG A 22 11.16 -1.72 10.86
N ARG A 23 11.07 -2.31 12.04
CA ARG A 23 11.17 -3.76 12.21
C ARG A 23 10.05 -4.49 11.46
N GLU A 24 8.81 -4.01 11.59
CA GLU A 24 7.65 -4.60 10.92
C GLU A 24 7.82 -4.60 9.38
N VAL A 25 8.37 -3.54 8.84
CA VAL A 25 8.60 -3.40 7.40
C VAL A 25 9.81 -4.23 6.94
N GLN A 26 10.95 -4.06 7.58
CA GLN A 26 12.20 -4.70 7.16
C GLN A 26 12.20 -6.21 7.36
N GLN A 27 11.75 -6.68 8.52
CA GLN A 27 11.76 -8.11 8.81
C GLN A 27 10.73 -8.88 7.97
N SER A 28 9.60 -8.28 7.62
CA SER A 28 8.64 -8.93 6.74
C SER A 28 9.27 -9.23 5.38
N LYS A 29 10.06 -8.29 4.85
CA LYS A 29 10.80 -8.48 3.60
C LYS A 29 11.82 -9.61 3.75
N SER A 30 12.65 -9.54 4.78
CA SER A 30 13.74 -10.52 5.01
C SER A 30 13.22 -11.94 5.21
N GLU A 31 12.13 -12.11 5.95
CA GLU A 31 11.57 -13.44 6.21
C GLU A 31 10.98 -14.09 4.95
N ILE A 32 10.25 -13.31 4.14
CA ILE A 32 9.69 -13.83 2.90
C ILE A 32 10.82 -14.15 1.91
N GLU A 33 11.82 -13.27 1.79
CA GLU A 33 12.96 -13.49 0.89
C GLU A 33 13.73 -14.74 1.27
N ARG A 34 13.93 -14.98 2.56
CA ARG A 34 14.59 -16.19 3.04
C ARG A 34 13.77 -17.45 2.74
N ALA A 35 12.44 -17.38 2.94
CA ALA A 35 11.56 -18.52 2.71
C ALA A 35 11.43 -18.87 1.22
N LEU A 36 11.40 -17.86 0.35
CA LEU A 36 11.22 -18.05 -1.09
C LEU A 36 12.52 -18.11 -1.88
N GLU A 37 13.65 -17.79 -1.26
CA GLU A 37 14.99 -17.70 -1.88
C GLU A 37 14.99 -16.77 -3.10
N ARG A 38 14.25 -15.65 -3.01
CA ARG A 38 14.22 -14.61 -4.05
C ARG A 38 13.84 -13.27 -3.48
N GLN A 39 14.13 -12.20 -4.21
CA GLN A 39 13.83 -10.84 -3.79
C GLN A 39 12.33 -10.56 -3.75
N VAL A 40 11.91 -9.81 -2.74
CA VAL A 40 10.57 -9.25 -2.61
C VAL A 40 10.68 -7.74 -2.81
N TRP A 41 10.04 -7.23 -3.85
CA TRP A 41 10.20 -5.83 -4.26
C TRP A 41 8.97 -4.97 -3.99
N ALA A 42 7.83 -5.57 -3.64
CA ALA A 42 6.57 -4.87 -3.42
C ALA A 42 6.12 -4.96 -1.96
N PHE A 43 5.57 -3.86 -1.46
CA PHE A 43 5.04 -3.75 -0.10
C PHE A 43 3.61 -3.18 -0.14
N ALA A 44 2.76 -3.59 0.79
CA ALA A 44 1.46 -2.98 0.99
C ALA A 44 1.31 -2.58 2.46
N TYR A 45 0.87 -1.35 2.70
CA TYR A 45 0.67 -0.85 4.07
C TYR A 45 -0.61 -1.45 4.66
N PRO A 46 -0.56 -2.01 5.90
CA PRO A 46 -1.77 -2.41 6.60
C PRO A 46 -2.76 -1.24 6.72
N PHE A 47 -4.03 -1.51 6.42
CA PHE A 47 -5.10 -0.52 6.34
C PHE A 47 -4.96 0.48 5.20
N GLY A 48 -3.74 0.92 4.89
CA GLY A 48 -3.38 1.66 3.69
C GLY A 48 -4.12 2.97 3.43
N ASN A 49 -4.57 3.69 4.48
CA ASN A 49 -5.21 4.99 4.39
C ASN A 49 -4.36 6.07 5.09
N ALA A 50 -4.76 7.33 5.00
CA ALA A 50 -3.99 8.46 5.51
C ALA A 50 -3.85 8.48 7.05
N SER A 51 -4.69 7.79 7.79
CA SER A 51 -4.57 7.68 9.25
C SER A 51 -3.64 6.54 9.68
N ALA A 52 -3.44 5.55 8.82
CA ALA A 52 -2.66 4.34 9.12
C ALA A 52 -1.21 4.42 8.64
N MET A 53 -0.90 5.34 7.74
CA MET A 53 0.45 5.53 7.22
C MET A 53 0.62 6.95 6.67
N GLY A 54 1.86 7.42 6.61
CA GLY A 54 2.20 8.75 6.12
C GLY A 54 3.63 8.78 5.57
N GLU A 55 4.24 9.97 5.54
CA GLU A 55 5.59 10.17 4.97
C GLU A 55 6.65 9.32 5.66
N ARG A 56 6.53 9.12 6.99
CA ARG A 56 7.46 8.27 7.74
C ARG A 56 7.45 6.84 7.22
N GLU A 57 6.26 6.28 7.00
CA GLU A 57 6.10 4.91 6.51
C GLU A 57 6.58 4.77 5.07
N VAL A 58 6.34 5.78 4.25
CA VAL A 58 6.90 5.85 2.88
C VAL A 58 8.43 5.80 2.92
N ARG A 59 9.05 6.58 3.79
CA ARG A 59 10.51 6.58 3.97
C ARG A 59 11.02 5.22 4.44
N LEU A 60 10.34 4.60 5.40
CA LEU A 60 10.72 3.27 5.92
C LEU A 60 10.62 2.18 4.84
N ALA A 61 9.61 2.21 4.00
CA ALA A 61 9.48 1.27 2.88
C ALA A 61 10.60 1.46 1.85
N ARG A 62 10.94 2.71 1.56
CA ARG A 62 12.07 3.03 0.65
C ARG A 62 13.39 2.55 1.23
N GLU A 63 13.66 2.85 2.50
CA GLU A 63 14.89 2.45 3.19
C GLU A 63 15.03 0.92 3.30
N ALA A 64 13.92 0.20 3.40
CA ALA A 64 13.92 -1.26 3.44
C ALA A 64 14.33 -1.91 2.12
N GLY A 65 14.35 -1.13 1.04
CA GLY A 65 14.77 -1.62 -0.28
C GLY A 65 13.62 -2.12 -1.16
N PHE A 66 12.37 -1.80 -0.83
CA PHE A 66 11.25 -2.05 -1.73
C PHE A 66 11.32 -1.12 -2.94
N ALA A 67 10.84 -1.59 -4.08
CA ALA A 67 10.76 -0.78 -5.30
C ALA A 67 9.48 0.05 -5.35
N CYS A 68 8.42 -0.43 -4.70
CA CYS A 68 7.14 0.28 -4.63
C CYS A 68 6.34 -0.16 -3.41
N ALA A 69 5.32 0.62 -3.06
CA ALA A 69 4.40 0.29 -1.98
C ALA A 69 2.98 0.74 -2.32
N PHE A 70 2.01 -0.02 -1.85
CA PHE A 70 0.61 0.12 -2.20
C PHE A 70 -0.24 0.55 -1.01
N LEU A 71 -1.14 1.49 -1.30
CA LEU A 71 -2.21 1.91 -0.40
C LEU A 71 -3.43 0.99 -0.54
N ASN A 72 -4.40 1.18 0.33
CA ASN A 72 -5.69 0.50 0.23
C ASN A 72 -6.82 1.51 -0.02
N VAL A 73 -6.54 2.55 -0.78
CA VAL A 73 -7.46 3.59 -1.21
C VAL A 73 -7.32 3.80 -2.71
N GLU A 74 -8.37 4.29 -3.36
CA GLU A 74 -8.38 4.49 -4.81
C GLU A 74 -7.57 5.72 -5.25
N HIS A 75 -7.31 6.66 -4.34
CA HIS A 75 -6.50 7.84 -4.62
C HIS A 75 -5.84 8.34 -3.33
N TRP A 76 -4.71 8.99 -3.49
CA TRP A 76 -3.91 9.51 -2.40
C TRP A 76 -3.99 11.03 -2.37
N HIS A 77 -4.50 11.59 -1.28
CA HIS A 77 -4.68 13.03 -1.12
C HIS A 77 -3.66 13.67 -0.16
N ALA A 78 -2.94 12.87 0.60
CA ALA A 78 -2.05 13.37 1.65
C ALA A 78 -0.65 13.74 1.15
N GLY A 79 -0.42 13.69 -0.16
CA GLY A 79 0.86 14.04 -0.74
C GLY A 79 0.89 13.84 -2.24
N PRO A 80 2.02 14.17 -2.89
CA PRO A 80 2.17 13.94 -4.32
C PRO A 80 2.19 12.45 -4.64
N ALA A 81 1.78 12.10 -5.86
CA ALA A 81 1.85 10.74 -6.35
C ALA A 81 3.30 10.26 -6.37
N ASN A 82 3.57 9.07 -5.85
CA ASN A 82 4.89 8.46 -5.87
C ASN A 82 4.77 6.93 -5.85
N SER A 83 5.87 6.25 -6.18
CA SER A 83 5.89 4.79 -6.26
C SER A 83 5.76 4.08 -4.90
N PHE A 84 5.84 4.82 -3.80
CA PHE A 84 5.65 4.29 -2.45
C PHE A 84 4.28 4.67 -1.85
N ALA A 85 3.37 5.17 -2.65
CA ALA A 85 1.99 5.48 -2.28
C ALA A 85 1.06 5.23 -3.47
N LEU A 86 1.10 4.01 -4.01
CA LEU A 86 0.31 3.63 -5.17
C LEU A 86 -1.10 3.23 -4.74
N PRO A 87 -2.13 3.88 -5.27
CA PRO A 87 -3.52 3.51 -4.97
C PRO A 87 -3.88 2.13 -5.50
N ARG A 88 -4.90 1.53 -4.92
CA ARG A 88 -5.47 0.27 -5.38
C ARG A 88 -6.98 0.38 -5.51
N ILE A 89 -7.52 -0.33 -6.49
CA ILE A 89 -8.96 -0.43 -6.71
C ILE A 89 -9.46 -1.68 -6.00
N HIS A 90 -10.52 -1.54 -5.20
CA HIS A 90 -11.20 -2.65 -4.55
C HIS A 90 -12.16 -3.33 -5.52
N VAL A 91 -11.95 -4.62 -5.75
CA VAL A 91 -12.85 -5.46 -6.53
C VAL A 91 -13.43 -6.53 -5.60
N THR A 92 -14.74 -6.57 -5.47
CA THR A 92 -15.45 -7.52 -4.60
C THR A 92 -16.37 -8.39 -5.43
N ALA A 93 -16.97 -9.40 -4.79
CA ALA A 93 -17.96 -10.25 -5.43
C ALA A 93 -19.20 -9.48 -5.93
N ASN A 94 -19.44 -8.29 -5.36
CA ASN A 94 -20.58 -7.44 -5.74
C ASN A 94 -20.23 -6.37 -6.78
N THR A 95 -18.97 -6.29 -7.17
CA THR A 95 -18.53 -5.31 -8.19
C THR A 95 -19.04 -5.75 -9.56
N THR A 96 -19.83 -4.89 -10.20
CA THR A 96 -20.32 -5.15 -11.57
C THR A 96 -19.25 -4.83 -12.60
N LEU A 97 -19.40 -5.37 -13.82
CA LEU A 97 -18.46 -5.07 -14.90
C LEU A 97 -18.42 -3.59 -15.26
N PRO A 98 -19.56 -2.86 -15.37
CA PRO A 98 -19.53 -1.41 -15.58
C PRO A 98 -18.81 -0.64 -14.47
N GLU A 99 -18.98 -1.01 -13.20
CA GLU A 99 -18.28 -0.39 -12.07
C GLU A 99 -16.77 -0.62 -12.18
N PHE A 100 -16.36 -1.85 -12.49
CA PHE A 100 -14.95 -2.19 -12.67
C PHE A 100 -14.34 -1.36 -13.81
N ALA A 101 -15.04 -1.24 -14.94
CA ALA A 101 -14.59 -0.42 -16.07
C ALA A 101 -14.49 1.06 -15.68
N ALA A 102 -15.44 1.58 -14.89
CA ALA A 102 -15.40 2.95 -14.41
C ALA A 102 -14.20 3.22 -13.50
N HIS A 103 -13.87 2.29 -12.61
CA HIS A 103 -12.67 2.38 -11.77
C HIS A 103 -11.39 2.40 -12.60
N LEU A 104 -11.27 1.49 -13.57
CA LEU A 104 -10.09 1.41 -14.45
C LEU A 104 -9.89 2.66 -15.29
N SER A 105 -10.98 3.29 -15.75
CA SER A 105 -10.91 4.52 -16.56
C SER A 105 -10.68 5.79 -15.71
N GLY A 106 -10.77 5.70 -14.39
CA GLY A 106 -10.70 6.84 -13.49
C GLY A 106 -11.99 7.68 -13.44
N LEU A 107 -13.05 7.24 -14.09
CA LEU A 107 -14.33 7.97 -14.11
C LEU A 107 -14.95 8.10 -12.71
N HIS A 108 -14.93 7.00 -11.97
CA HIS A 108 -15.45 6.98 -10.59
C HIS A 108 -14.75 8.03 -9.71
N THR A 109 -13.44 8.08 -9.76
CA THR A 109 -12.62 9.05 -9.02
C THR A 109 -12.93 10.49 -9.44
N ARG A 110 -13.11 10.73 -10.75
CA ARG A 110 -13.47 12.04 -11.26
C ARG A 110 -14.83 12.50 -10.77
N LEU A 111 -15.80 11.60 -10.74
CA LEU A 111 -17.14 11.91 -10.24
C LEU A 111 -17.14 12.20 -8.74
N GLN A 112 -16.41 11.45 -7.96
CA GLN A 112 -16.25 11.69 -6.53
C GLN A 112 -15.62 13.06 -6.27
N ARG A 113 -14.59 13.44 -7.02
CA ARG A 113 -13.93 14.76 -6.89
C ARG A 113 -14.88 15.92 -7.28
N ALA A 114 -15.73 15.71 -8.26
CA ALA A 114 -16.67 16.73 -8.70
C ALA A 114 -17.79 16.97 -7.70
N VAL A 115 -18.19 15.98 -6.92
CA VAL A 115 -19.28 16.03 -5.93
C VAL A 115 -18.77 16.35 -4.53
N GLY A 116 -17.56 15.97 -4.23
CA GLY A 116 -16.90 16.22 -2.94
C GLY A 116 -15.97 17.39 -3.01
#